data_35ddac6f6e6b748ecb2e3d04a091f333
#
_entry.id   35ddac6f6e6b748ecb2e3d04a091f333
#
_cell.length_a   1.000
_cell.length_b   1.000
_cell.length_c   1.000
_cell.angle_alpha   90.00
_cell.angle_beta   90.00
_cell.angle_gamma   90.00
#
_symmetry.space_group_name_H-M   'P 1'
#
loop_
_entity.id
_entity.type
_entity.pdbx_description
1 polymer ?
#
loop_
_entity_poly.entity_id
_entity_poly.type
_entity_poly.pdbx_seq_one_letter_code
_entity_poly.pdbx_strand_id
1 'polypeptide(L)'
;MKAWQVHELGEPQDVLVMADLPAPVAGPGQLRVKVDAVALNFPDILMCRGLYQEKPPLPFTPGLEVCGTVLDGPRTGERLIGGPALPNGGMAEQVLLTEADALTVPASMPAATAAGLMITYQTGYVGLHTRCRLQPGETLLVHAGAGGVGTAAIQLGKAAGARVIATAGGPAKGQVCRDMGADVVIDYDAEDFVAAVKEATGGRGADVIYDAVGGDVTDKSRKCIAFEGRLLIVGFAGGRIADIPANHALVKNYSVVGLHWGLYRKLAPHVITATHQALVDLYERGLIDPLIGAELPLSEGPAALARLGDRGTVGKVVLLP
;
A
#
# COMPACT_ATOMS: atom_id res chain seq x y z
N MET A 1 6.80 -13.80 23.97
CA MET A 1 6.75 -12.57 23.19
C MET A 1 5.33 -12.05 23.12
N LYS A 2 5.14 -10.75 23.07
CA LYS A 2 3.83 -10.12 22.88
C LYS A 2 3.43 -10.20 21.39
N ALA A 3 2.16 -10.52 21.13
CA ALA A 3 1.55 -10.49 19.80
C ALA A 3 0.05 -10.23 19.92
N TRP A 4 -0.50 -9.51 18.94
CA TRP A 4 -1.95 -9.39 18.79
C TRP A 4 -2.51 -10.63 18.10
N GLN A 5 -3.59 -11.19 18.63
CA GLN A 5 -4.28 -12.34 18.05
C GLN A 5 -5.75 -12.06 17.80
N VAL A 6 -6.24 -12.57 16.68
CA VAL A 6 -7.66 -12.61 16.31
C VAL A 6 -8.16 -14.03 16.55
N HIS A 7 -9.08 -14.22 17.49
CA HIS A 7 -9.70 -15.52 17.82
C HIS A 7 -11.07 -15.72 17.16
N GLU A 8 -11.72 -14.61 16.79
CA GLU A 8 -13.00 -14.58 16.07
C GLU A 8 -13.02 -13.39 15.10
N LEU A 9 -13.85 -13.47 14.07
CA LEU A 9 -13.93 -12.41 13.06
C LEU A 9 -14.81 -11.27 13.55
N GLY A 10 -14.38 -10.01 13.27
CA GLY A 10 -15.11 -8.81 13.68
C GLY A 10 -14.28 -7.53 13.45
N GLU A 11 -14.69 -6.45 14.09
CA GLU A 11 -13.96 -5.19 14.03
C GLU A 11 -12.63 -5.31 14.81
N PRO A 12 -11.51 -4.75 14.29
CA PRO A 12 -10.20 -4.88 14.93
C PRO A 12 -10.18 -4.53 16.42
N GLN A 13 -10.90 -3.47 16.83
CA GLN A 13 -10.96 -3.03 18.22
C GLN A 13 -11.67 -4.04 19.15
N ASP A 14 -12.54 -4.90 18.60
CA ASP A 14 -13.35 -5.83 19.37
C ASP A 14 -12.73 -7.23 19.43
N VAL A 15 -11.96 -7.62 18.39
CA VAL A 15 -11.48 -9.00 18.22
C VAL A 15 -9.98 -9.19 18.43
N LEU A 16 -9.19 -8.10 18.47
CA LEU A 16 -7.77 -8.18 18.74
C LEU A 16 -7.50 -8.30 20.24
N VAL A 17 -6.80 -9.35 20.63
CA VAL A 17 -6.40 -9.62 22.01
C VAL A 17 -4.88 -9.73 22.07
N MET A 18 -4.27 -8.98 23.01
CA MET A 18 -2.82 -9.13 23.23
C MET A 18 -2.54 -10.42 23.97
N ALA A 19 -1.71 -11.26 23.38
CA ALA A 19 -1.33 -12.57 23.91
C ALA A 19 0.19 -12.65 24.19
N ASP A 20 0.53 -13.46 25.18
CA ASP A 20 1.90 -13.91 25.43
C ASP A 20 2.13 -15.25 24.74
N LEU A 21 2.88 -15.23 23.66
CA LEU A 21 3.19 -16.42 22.87
C LEU A 21 4.65 -16.87 23.06
N PRO A 22 4.96 -18.15 22.86
CA PRO A 22 6.36 -18.56 22.73
C PRO A 22 7.02 -17.87 21.54
N ALA A 23 8.34 -17.64 21.65
CA ALA A 23 9.09 -17.13 20.51
C ALA A 23 9.06 -18.14 19.35
N PRO A 24 8.87 -17.69 18.09
CA PRO A 24 8.85 -18.60 16.97
C PRO A 24 10.21 -19.24 16.74
N VAL A 25 10.23 -20.48 16.25
CA VAL A 25 11.45 -21.22 15.92
C VAL A 25 11.55 -21.31 14.40
N ALA A 26 12.68 -20.81 13.85
CA ALA A 26 12.92 -20.85 12.41
C ALA A 26 13.18 -22.28 11.93
N GLY A 27 12.43 -22.69 10.90
CA GLY A 27 12.70 -23.90 10.13
C GLY A 27 13.62 -23.63 8.94
N PRO A 28 13.91 -24.67 8.12
CA PRO A 28 14.70 -24.49 6.90
C PRO A 28 14.12 -23.42 5.96
N GLY A 29 14.97 -22.50 5.48
CA GLY A 29 14.56 -21.39 4.60
C GLY A 29 13.76 -20.28 5.28
N GLN A 30 13.77 -20.23 6.61
CA GLN A 30 13.12 -19.18 7.40
C GLN A 30 14.15 -18.41 8.23
N LEU A 31 13.90 -17.14 8.42
CA LEU A 31 14.65 -16.25 9.29
C LEU A 31 13.77 -15.84 10.46
N ARG A 32 14.28 -15.98 11.68
CA ARG A 32 13.64 -15.40 12.86
C ARG A 32 14.09 -13.96 12.99
N VAL A 33 13.12 -13.06 13.04
CA VAL A 33 13.34 -11.62 12.98
C VAL A 33 12.69 -10.95 14.19
N LYS A 34 13.47 -10.12 14.88
CA LYS A 34 12.93 -9.14 15.84
C LYS A 34 12.25 -8.05 15.03
N VAL A 35 11.00 -7.79 15.29
CA VAL A 35 10.25 -6.70 14.63
C VAL A 35 10.72 -5.37 15.20
N ASP A 36 11.24 -4.50 14.35
CA ASP A 36 11.62 -3.13 14.69
C ASP A 36 10.50 -2.15 14.31
N ALA A 37 9.70 -2.50 13.29
CA ALA A 37 8.51 -1.75 12.87
C ALA A 37 7.55 -2.65 12.07
N VAL A 38 6.25 -2.52 12.28
CA VAL A 38 5.19 -3.13 11.45
C VAL A 38 4.31 -2.04 10.86
N ALA A 39 4.18 -1.99 9.53
CA ALA A 39 3.36 -1.01 8.87
C ALA A 39 1.96 -1.58 8.58
N LEU A 40 0.94 -0.86 9.03
CA LEU A 40 -0.46 -1.27 8.92
C LEU A 40 -1.01 -1.02 7.51
N ASN A 41 -1.90 -1.90 7.09
CA ASN A 41 -2.57 -1.85 5.80
C ASN A 41 -4.08 -2.08 5.92
N PHE A 42 -4.85 -1.58 4.95
CA PHE A 42 -6.28 -1.82 4.90
C PHE A 42 -6.64 -3.33 4.84
N PRO A 43 -5.88 -4.20 4.14
CA PRO A 43 -6.04 -5.64 4.24
C PRO A 43 -5.99 -6.23 5.65
N ASP A 44 -5.23 -5.66 6.58
CA ASP A 44 -5.20 -6.14 7.98
C ASP A 44 -6.59 -6.02 8.63
N ILE A 45 -7.31 -4.91 8.33
CA ILE A 45 -8.69 -4.71 8.78
C ILE A 45 -9.62 -5.72 8.11
N LEU A 46 -9.48 -5.92 6.80
CA LEU A 46 -10.31 -6.84 6.04
C LEU A 46 -10.11 -8.30 6.48
N MET A 47 -8.91 -8.68 6.90
CA MET A 47 -8.64 -9.99 7.49
C MET A 47 -9.36 -10.17 8.82
N CYS A 48 -9.31 -9.19 9.73
CA CYS A 48 -10.06 -9.24 10.98
C CYS A 48 -11.57 -9.42 10.72
N ARG A 49 -12.10 -8.75 9.69
CA ARG A 49 -13.51 -8.84 9.28
C ARG A 49 -13.85 -10.12 8.46
N GLY A 50 -12.85 -10.94 8.08
CA GLY A 50 -13.05 -12.10 7.20
C GLY A 50 -13.40 -11.74 5.74
N LEU A 51 -13.16 -10.48 5.33
CA LEU A 51 -13.51 -9.92 4.01
C LEU A 51 -12.34 -9.86 3.02
N TYR A 52 -11.14 -10.26 3.46
CA TYR A 52 -9.98 -10.32 2.57
C TYR A 52 -9.95 -11.63 1.78
N GLN A 53 -9.29 -11.63 0.61
CA GLN A 53 -9.17 -12.82 -0.23
C GLN A 53 -8.29 -13.92 0.41
N GLU A 54 -7.31 -13.55 1.22
CA GLU A 54 -6.52 -14.48 2.03
C GLU A 54 -7.18 -14.60 3.41
N LYS A 55 -7.60 -15.82 3.76
CA LYS A 55 -8.31 -16.12 5.00
C LYS A 55 -7.45 -17.03 5.87
N PRO A 56 -6.62 -16.48 6.76
CA PRO A 56 -5.83 -17.30 7.68
C PRO A 56 -6.75 -18.08 8.64
N PRO A 57 -6.33 -19.28 9.09
CA PRO A 57 -7.05 -19.99 10.14
C PRO A 57 -6.98 -19.22 11.46
N LEU A 58 -8.04 -19.30 12.26
CA LEU A 58 -8.08 -18.75 13.60
C LEU A 58 -7.38 -19.70 14.60
N PRO A 59 -6.65 -19.18 15.61
CA PRO A 59 -6.30 -17.78 15.78
C PRO A 59 -5.17 -17.34 14.83
N PHE A 60 -5.16 -16.05 14.45
CA PHE A 60 -4.06 -15.50 13.66
C PHE A 60 -3.61 -14.13 14.19
N THR A 61 -2.38 -13.75 13.86
CA THR A 61 -1.80 -12.43 14.08
C THR A 61 -1.84 -11.65 12.77
N PRO A 62 -2.43 -10.44 12.70
CA PRO A 62 -2.36 -9.58 11.51
C PRO A 62 -0.99 -8.90 11.38
N GLY A 63 -0.81 -8.11 10.31
CA GLY A 63 0.43 -7.39 10.00
C GLY A 63 1.16 -8.03 8.83
N LEU A 64 0.93 -7.47 7.65
CA LEU A 64 1.38 -8.05 6.37
C LEU A 64 2.79 -7.61 5.96
N GLU A 65 3.36 -6.60 6.60
CA GLU A 65 4.71 -6.11 6.30
C GLU A 65 5.43 -5.62 7.55
N VAL A 66 6.71 -5.98 7.64
CA VAL A 66 7.58 -5.60 8.75
C VAL A 66 8.94 -5.12 8.25
N CYS A 67 9.59 -4.27 9.04
CA CYS A 67 11.03 -4.11 9.07
C CYS A 67 11.54 -4.71 10.38
N GLY A 68 12.64 -5.45 10.32
CA GLY A 68 13.20 -6.04 11.53
C GLY A 68 14.62 -6.54 11.35
N THR A 69 15.20 -6.97 12.47
CA THR A 69 16.59 -7.43 12.57
C THR A 69 16.62 -8.94 12.77
N VAL A 70 17.41 -9.63 11.97
CA VAL A 70 17.59 -11.10 12.04
C VAL A 70 18.25 -11.47 13.36
N LEU A 71 17.64 -12.38 14.12
CA LEU A 71 18.08 -12.77 15.46
C LEU A 71 19.13 -13.90 15.45
N ASP A 72 19.04 -14.81 14.50
CA ASP A 72 19.90 -15.99 14.44
C ASP A 72 20.13 -16.48 13.00
N GLY A 73 21.12 -17.39 12.84
CA GLY A 73 21.51 -17.92 11.54
C GLY A 73 22.60 -17.10 10.83
N PRO A 74 22.87 -17.40 9.54
CA PRO A 74 23.97 -16.79 8.79
C PRO A 74 23.78 -15.30 8.50
N ARG A 75 22.55 -14.79 8.58
CA ARG A 75 22.21 -13.40 8.34
C ARG A 75 21.96 -12.60 9.64
N THR A 76 22.41 -13.10 10.79
CA THR A 76 22.23 -12.44 12.09
C THR A 76 22.71 -11.00 12.08
N GLY A 77 21.86 -10.09 12.56
CA GLY A 77 22.13 -8.65 12.62
C GLY A 77 21.77 -7.88 11.34
N GLU A 78 21.42 -8.57 10.24
CA GLU A 78 20.92 -7.89 9.05
C GLU A 78 19.55 -7.27 9.29
N ARG A 79 19.33 -6.04 8.76
CA ARG A 79 18.03 -5.40 8.74
C ARG A 79 17.33 -5.74 7.43
N LEU A 80 16.10 -6.23 7.54
CA LEU A 80 15.30 -6.73 6.43
C LEU A 80 13.89 -6.13 6.47
N ILE A 81 13.27 -6.04 5.30
CA ILE A 81 11.82 -5.94 5.17
C ILE A 81 11.26 -7.23 4.60
N GLY A 82 10.06 -7.58 5.00
CA GLY A 82 9.40 -8.78 4.50
C GLY A 82 7.95 -8.88 4.94
N GLY A 83 7.19 -9.75 4.28
CA GLY A 83 5.84 -10.11 4.68
C GLY A 83 5.86 -11.42 5.45
N PRO A 84 5.52 -11.41 6.75
CA PRO A 84 5.41 -12.64 7.53
C PRO A 84 4.38 -13.59 6.91
N ALA A 85 4.65 -14.91 7.03
CA ALA A 85 3.72 -15.92 6.56
C ALA A 85 2.54 -16.05 7.54
N LEU A 86 1.32 -15.85 7.04
CA LEU A 86 0.12 -16.11 7.82
C LEU A 86 0.06 -17.60 8.25
N PRO A 87 -0.43 -17.92 9.45
CA PRO A 87 -1.23 -17.08 10.35
C PRO A 87 -0.43 -16.17 11.30
N ASN A 88 0.89 -16.10 11.22
CA ASN A 88 1.74 -15.41 12.19
C ASN A 88 2.27 -14.08 11.61
N GLY A 89 1.39 -13.07 11.53
CA GLY A 89 1.73 -11.75 10.99
C GLY A 89 2.58 -10.88 11.89
N GLY A 90 2.85 -9.66 11.42
CA GLY A 90 3.83 -8.74 11.98
C GLY A 90 3.43 -7.97 13.23
N MET A 91 2.15 -7.97 13.65
CA MET A 91 1.73 -7.30 14.89
C MET A 91 2.19 -8.09 16.12
N ALA A 92 3.51 -8.32 16.22
CA ALA A 92 4.20 -9.12 17.22
C ALA A 92 5.62 -8.59 17.44
N GLU A 93 6.27 -8.97 18.55
CA GLU A 93 7.67 -8.63 18.82
C GLU A 93 8.67 -9.42 17.95
N GLN A 94 8.30 -10.62 17.49
CA GLN A 94 9.13 -11.46 16.63
C GLN A 94 8.26 -12.19 15.60
N VAL A 95 8.82 -12.40 14.42
CA VAL A 95 8.17 -13.10 13.30
C VAL A 95 9.13 -14.04 12.59
N LEU A 96 8.57 -14.90 11.74
CA LEU A 96 9.34 -15.64 10.75
C LEU A 96 9.13 -15.02 9.37
N LEU A 97 10.22 -14.75 8.68
CA LEU A 97 10.22 -14.39 7.26
C LEU A 97 10.76 -15.58 6.44
N THR A 98 10.20 -15.79 5.26
CA THR A 98 10.80 -16.67 4.26
C THR A 98 12.08 -16.01 3.75
N GLU A 99 13.21 -16.68 3.79
CA GLU A 99 14.51 -16.11 3.42
C GLU A 99 14.53 -15.57 1.99
N ALA A 100 13.87 -16.28 1.06
CA ALA A 100 13.76 -15.86 -0.35
C ALA A 100 12.96 -14.57 -0.56
N ASP A 101 12.05 -14.22 0.36
CA ASP A 101 11.19 -13.04 0.30
C ASP A 101 11.69 -11.89 1.19
N ALA A 102 12.76 -12.13 1.97
CA ALA A 102 13.33 -11.16 2.89
C ALA A 102 14.34 -10.25 2.16
N LEU A 103 13.96 -8.97 2.04
CA LEU A 103 14.65 -7.97 1.23
C LEU A 103 15.50 -7.05 2.13
N THR A 104 16.78 -6.89 1.80
CA THR A 104 17.70 -6.01 2.53
C THR A 104 17.36 -4.54 2.27
N VAL A 105 17.48 -3.69 3.29
CA VAL A 105 17.29 -2.25 3.17
C VAL A 105 18.56 -1.50 3.59
N PRO A 106 18.79 -0.27 3.07
CA PRO A 106 19.92 0.57 3.49
C PRO A 106 19.94 0.75 5.01
N ALA A 107 21.12 0.67 5.62
CA ALA A 107 21.28 0.87 7.06
C ALA A 107 20.86 2.28 7.51
N SER A 108 20.94 3.27 6.61
CA SER A 108 20.51 4.65 6.84
C SER A 108 18.99 4.84 6.85
N MET A 109 18.22 3.90 6.26
CA MET A 109 16.76 4.00 6.18
C MET A 109 16.16 3.72 7.57
N PRO A 110 15.33 4.62 8.16
CA PRO A 110 14.64 4.36 9.43
C PRO A 110 13.74 3.12 9.34
N ALA A 111 13.59 2.38 10.44
CA ALA A 111 12.80 1.14 10.43
C ALA A 111 11.33 1.36 10.04
N ALA A 112 10.72 2.46 10.50
CA ALA A 112 9.35 2.83 10.13
C ALA A 112 9.21 3.10 8.63
N THR A 113 10.14 3.88 8.04
CA THR A 113 10.21 4.15 6.60
C THR A 113 10.37 2.86 5.81
N ALA A 114 11.29 1.98 6.23
CA ALA A 114 11.53 0.69 5.60
C ALA A 114 10.30 -0.22 5.63
N ALA A 115 9.62 -0.31 6.78
CA ALA A 115 8.37 -1.06 6.89
C ALA A 115 7.28 -0.52 5.94
N GLY A 116 7.19 0.81 5.78
CA GLY A 116 6.22 1.45 4.88
C GLY A 116 6.53 1.32 3.39
N LEU A 117 7.74 0.87 3.03
CA LEU A 117 8.17 0.78 1.63
C LEU A 117 7.59 -0.44 0.89
N MET A 118 7.41 -1.57 1.57
CA MET A 118 7.17 -2.85 0.90
C MET A 118 5.83 -2.88 0.16
N ILE A 119 4.70 -2.87 0.84
CA ILE A 119 3.41 -3.09 0.18
C ILE A 119 3.01 -1.90 -0.69
N THR A 120 3.05 -0.69 -0.13
CA THR A 120 2.51 0.48 -0.83
C THR A 120 3.35 0.90 -2.03
N TYR A 121 4.68 0.94 -1.88
CA TYR A 121 5.56 1.35 -2.98
C TYR A 121 5.75 0.25 -4.02
N GLN A 122 5.86 -1.03 -3.62
CA GLN A 122 5.92 -2.11 -4.60
C GLN A 122 4.60 -2.25 -5.37
N THR A 123 3.45 -2.09 -4.70
CA THR A 123 2.15 -2.03 -5.38
C THR A 123 2.12 -0.88 -6.39
N GLY A 124 2.53 0.32 -5.97
CA GLY A 124 2.61 1.49 -6.84
C GLY A 124 3.54 1.27 -8.03
N TYR A 125 4.76 0.79 -7.78
CA TYR A 125 5.76 0.58 -8.81
C TYR A 125 5.31 -0.48 -9.83
N VAL A 126 4.90 -1.67 -9.38
CA VAL A 126 4.40 -2.72 -10.27
C VAL A 126 3.17 -2.23 -11.05
N GLY A 127 2.25 -1.53 -10.37
CA GLY A 127 1.06 -0.97 -10.99
C GLY A 127 1.38 0.03 -12.11
N LEU A 128 2.18 1.02 -11.79
CA LEU A 128 2.48 2.12 -12.70
C LEU A 128 3.45 1.71 -13.81
N HIS A 129 4.55 1.03 -13.49
CA HIS A 129 5.60 0.74 -14.46
C HIS A 129 5.39 -0.59 -15.18
N THR A 130 5.06 -1.68 -14.46
CA THR A 130 4.92 -3.01 -15.08
C THR A 130 3.56 -3.17 -15.75
N ARG A 131 2.47 -2.79 -15.06
CA ARG A 131 1.10 -3.00 -15.55
C ARG A 131 0.61 -1.91 -16.48
N CYS A 132 0.76 -0.66 -16.10
CA CYS A 132 0.27 0.49 -16.86
C CYS A 132 1.32 1.08 -17.81
N ARG A 133 2.61 0.76 -17.64
CA ARG A 133 3.70 1.29 -18.47
C ARG A 133 3.65 2.81 -18.58
N LEU A 134 3.50 3.46 -17.43
CA LEU A 134 3.46 4.91 -17.33
C LEU A 134 4.70 5.53 -18.00
N GLN A 135 4.48 6.52 -18.87
CA GLN A 135 5.53 7.19 -19.61
C GLN A 135 5.76 8.62 -19.08
N PRO A 136 6.97 9.17 -19.20
CA PRO A 136 7.22 10.59 -18.93
C PRO A 136 6.28 11.48 -19.77
N GLY A 137 5.75 12.53 -19.14
CA GLY A 137 4.82 13.47 -19.76
C GLY A 137 3.34 13.03 -19.79
N GLU A 138 3.03 11.78 -19.45
CA GLU A 138 1.63 11.35 -19.26
C GLU A 138 1.02 11.98 -18.01
N THR A 139 -0.31 12.07 -18.01
CA THR A 139 -1.07 12.52 -16.83
C THR A 139 -1.51 11.31 -16.01
N LEU A 140 -1.07 11.26 -14.76
CA LEU A 140 -1.48 10.27 -13.76
C LEU A 140 -2.51 10.89 -12.82
N LEU A 141 -3.71 10.32 -12.75
CA LEU A 141 -4.71 10.63 -11.72
C LEU A 141 -4.60 9.62 -10.58
N VAL A 142 -4.40 10.11 -9.35
CA VAL A 142 -4.30 9.28 -8.14
C VAL A 142 -5.49 9.56 -7.22
N HIS A 143 -6.34 8.57 -7.01
CA HIS A 143 -7.41 8.66 -6.01
C HIS A 143 -6.93 8.32 -4.61
N ALA A 144 -7.56 8.91 -3.59
CA ALA A 144 -7.16 8.81 -2.18
C ALA A 144 -5.68 9.18 -1.98
N GLY A 145 -5.24 10.30 -2.58
CA GLY A 145 -3.85 10.72 -2.70
C GLY A 145 -3.09 10.85 -1.38
N ALA A 146 -3.77 11.18 -0.27
CA ALA A 146 -3.15 11.32 1.04
C ALA A 146 -2.97 10.00 1.82
N GLY A 147 -3.53 8.88 1.34
CA GLY A 147 -3.37 7.57 1.97
C GLY A 147 -2.04 6.90 1.60
N GLY A 148 -1.70 5.77 2.25
CA GLY A 148 -0.41 5.09 2.05
C GLY A 148 -0.11 4.73 0.60
N VAL A 149 -1.04 4.09 -0.14
CA VAL A 149 -0.83 3.78 -1.57
C VAL A 149 -0.92 5.02 -2.45
N GLY A 150 -1.69 6.05 -2.04
CA GLY A 150 -1.82 7.31 -2.77
C GLY A 150 -0.54 8.14 -2.73
N THR A 151 0.04 8.33 -1.55
CA THR A 151 1.31 9.07 -1.38
C THR A 151 2.45 8.39 -2.14
N ALA A 152 2.50 7.05 -2.10
CA ALA A 152 3.45 6.27 -2.89
C ALA A 152 3.24 6.46 -4.40
N ALA A 153 1.99 6.40 -4.89
CA ALA A 153 1.70 6.57 -6.32
C ALA A 153 2.02 7.98 -6.81
N ILE A 154 1.79 9.03 -5.99
CA ILE A 154 2.17 10.41 -6.33
C ILE A 154 3.69 10.51 -6.51
N GLN A 155 4.47 10.07 -5.53
CA GLN A 155 5.93 10.15 -5.60
C GLN A 155 6.50 9.33 -6.77
N LEU A 156 6.01 8.11 -6.97
CA LEU A 156 6.44 7.25 -8.09
C LEU A 156 6.06 7.85 -9.43
N GLY A 157 4.88 8.46 -9.55
CA GLY A 157 4.48 9.19 -10.76
C GLY A 157 5.39 10.37 -11.05
N LYS A 158 5.75 11.15 -10.03
CA LYS A 158 6.71 12.26 -10.17
C LYS A 158 8.10 11.77 -10.54
N ALA A 159 8.59 10.71 -9.90
CA ALA A 159 9.87 10.08 -10.23
C ALA A 159 9.92 9.55 -11.68
N ALA A 160 8.76 9.13 -12.22
CA ALA A 160 8.61 8.71 -13.62
C ALA A 160 8.49 9.88 -14.62
N GLY A 161 8.47 11.14 -14.16
CA GLY A 161 8.29 12.32 -15.02
C GLY A 161 6.83 12.53 -15.49
N ALA A 162 5.85 11.96 -14.82
CA ALA A 162 4.44 12.19 -15.10
C ALA A 162 3.95 13.52 -14.50
N ARG A 163 2.91 14.06 -15.11
CA ARG A 163 2.08 15.10 -14.49
C ARG A 163 1.07 14.43 -13.56
N VAL A 164 1.10 14.74 -12.28
CA VAL A 164 0.29 14.06 -11.26
C VAL A 164 -0.88 14.93 -10.81
N ILE A 165 -2.09 14.42 -10.97
CA ILE A 165 -3.32 14.95 -10.40
C ILE A 165 -3.72 14.03 -9.24
N ALA A 166 -3.97 14.58 -8.05
CA ALA A 166 -4.39 13.79 -6.90
C ALA A 166 -5.77 14.22 -6.39
N THR A 167 -6.58 13.28 -5.93
CA THR A 167 -7.84 13.60 -5.25
C THR A 167 -7.72 13.30 -3.76
N ALA A 168 -8.21 14.21 -2.91
CA ALA A 168 -8.24 14.07 -1.47
C ALA A 168 -9.50 14.74 -0.90
N GLY A 169 -9.94 14.40 0.30
CA GLY A 169 -11.03 15.06 1.00
C GLY A 169 -10.51 16.09 1.98
N GLY A 170 -10.89 17.34 1.76
CA GLY A 170 -10.56 18.49 2.59
C GLY A 170 -9.14 19.04 2.43
N PRO A 171 -8.92 20.30 2.88
CA PRO A 171 -7.69 21.04 2.62
C PRO A 171 -6.44 20.43 3.24
N ALA A 172 -6.55 19.82 4.43
CA ALA A 172 -5.39 19.22 5.12
C ALA A 172 -4.81 18.03 4.34
N LYS A 173 -5.66 17.11 3.86
CA LYS A 173 -5.23 15.99 3.01
C LYS A 173 -4.78 16.46 1.64
N GLY A 174 -5.41 17.52 1.12
CA GLY A 174 -4.96 18.19 -0.10
C GLY A 174 -3.54 18.72 0.02
N GLN A 175 -3.17 19.30 1.18
CA GLN A 175 -1.81 19.76 1.42
C GLN A 175 -0.81 18.60 1.42
N VAL A 176 -1.13 17.48 2.06
CA VAL A 176 -0.30 16.27 1.99
C VAL A 176 -0.03 15.85 0.53
N CYS A 177 -1.04 15.86 -0.33
CA CYS A 177 -0.83 15.53 -1.75
C CYS A 177 0.15 16.49 -2.45
N ARG A 178 0.07 17.80 -2.15
CA ARG A 178 1.02 18.80 -2.69
C ARG A 178 2.44 18.56 -2.18
N ASP A 179 2.59 18.29 -0.89
CA ASP A 179 3.90 18.03 -0.27
C ASP A 179 4.54 16.75 -0.85
N MET A 180 3.74 15.77 -1.26
CA MET A 180 4.19 14.57 -1.97
C MET A 180 4.50 14.82 -3.46
N GLY A 181 4.25 16.02 -3.98
CA GLY A 181 4.61 16.43 -5.33
C GLY A 181 3.49 16.41 -6.36
N ALA A 182 2.20 16.29 -5.97
CA ALA A 182 1.10 16.40 -6.91
C ALA A 182 1.05 17.80 -7.55
N ASP A 183 0.98 17.85 -8.88
CA ASP A 183 0.92 19.12 -9.66
C ASP A 183 -0.46 19.78 -9.55
N VAL A 184 -1.51 18.98 -9.42
CA VAL A 184 -2.90 19.43 -9.23
C VAL A 184 -3.53 18.61 -8.12
N VAL A 185 -4.23 19.27 -7.21
CA VAL A 185 -4.96 18.61 -6.12
C VAL A 185 -6.42 19.02 -6.18
N ILE A 186 -7.29 18.02 -6.22
CA ILE A 186 -8.75 18.17 -6.31
C ILE A 186 -9.36 17.75 -4.97
N ASP A 187 -10.09 18.65 -4.35
CA ASP A 187 -10.89 18.36 -3.16
C ASP A 187 -12.27 17.84 -3.60
N TYR A 188 -12.43 16.50 -3.53
CA TYR A 188 -13.67 15.86 -3.97
C TYR A 188 -14.87 16.14 -3.06
N ASP A 189 -14.67 16.75 -1.87
CA ASP A 189 -15.76 17.21 -1.00
C ASP A 189 -16.29 18.57 -1.46
N ALA A 190 -15.48 19.35 -2.22
CA ALA A 190 -15.83 20.69 -2.68
C ALA A 190 -16.21 20.74 -4.17
N GLU A 191 -15.67 19.83 -5.01
CA GLU A 191 -15.84 19.90 -6.46
C GLU A 191 -15.98 18.53 -7.14
N ASP A 192 -16.55 18.50 -8.36
CA ASP A 192 -16.59 17.29 -9.17
C ASP A 192 -15.25 17.00 -9.83
N PHE A 193 -14.57 15.96 -9.36
CA PHE A 193 -13.24 15.61 -9.86
C PHE A 193 -13.23 15.29 -11.37
N VAL A 194 -14.34 14.84 -11.96
CA VAL A 194 -14.40 14.56 -13.41
C VAL A 194 -14.27 15.86 -14.22
N ALA A 195 -14.96 16.90 -13.80
CA ALA A 195 -14.88 18.23 -14.43
C ALA A 195 -13.49 18.83 -14.23
N ALA A 196 -12.97 18.79 -13.00
CA ALA A 196 -11.65 19.33 -12.66
C ALA A 196 -10.51 18.61 -13.42
N VAL A 197 -10.53 17.27 -13.54
CA VAL A 197 -9.55 16.52 -14.34
C VAL A 197 -9.63 16.91 -15.82
N LYS A 198 -10.84 17.04 -16.39
CA LYS A 198 -10.99 17.47 -17.79
C LYS A 198 -10.45 18.88 -18.01
N GLU A 199 -10.77 19.81 -17.13
CA GLU A 199 -10.23 21.17 -17.18
C GLU A 199 -8.70 21.16 -17.11
N ALA A 200 -8.11 20.48 -16.10
CA ALA A 200 -6.68 20.38 -15.92
C ALA A 200 -5.96 19.72 -17.11
N THR A 201 -6.65 18.93 -17.93
CA THR A 201 -6.08 18.22 -19.10
C THR A 201 -6.54 18.77 -20.45
N GLY A 202 -7.18 19.94 -20.49
CA GLY A 202 -7.71 20.51 -21.72
C GLY A 202 -8.76 19.62 -22.42
N GLY A 203 -9.55 18.88 -21.65
CA GLY A 203 -10.58 17.96 -22.15
C GLY A 203 -10.08 16.54 -22.47
N ARG A 204 -8.78 16.30 -22.51
CA ARG A 204 -8.17 15.01 -22.91
C ARG A 204 -8.42 13.88 -21.91
N GLY A 205 -8.40 14.19 -20.61
CA GLY A 205 -8.47 13.22 -19.52
C GLY A 205 -7.10 12.71 -19.08
N ALA A 206 -7.10 11.81 -18.09
CA ALA A 206 -5.89 11.21 -17.53
C ALA A 206 -5.47 9.95 -18.30
N ASP A 207 -4.16 9.82 -18.58
CA ASP A 207 -3.59 8.68 -19.30
C ASP A 207 -3.55 7.42 -18.44
N VAL A 208 -3.26 7.59 -17.14
CA VAL A 208 -3.33 6.52 -16.14
C VAL A 208 -4.16 6.99 -14.97
N ILE A 209 -5.08 6.14 -14.50
CA ILE A 209 -5.86 6.39 -13.28
C ILE A 209 -5.53 5.30 -12.28
N TYR A 210 -4.97 5.69 -11.14
CA TYR A 210 -4.65 4.81 -10.01
C TYR A 210 -5.82 4.81 -9.03
N ASP A 211 -6.61 3.74 -9.03
CA ASP A 211 -7.84 3.63 -8.25
C ASP A 211 -7.73 2.59 -7.13
N ALA A 212 -7.56 3.09 -5.90
CA ALA A 212 -7.58 2.31 -4.67
C ALA A 212 -8.95 2.37 -3.95
N VAL A 213 -9.92 3.13 -4.50
CA VAL A 213 -11.19 3.44 -3.83
C VAL A 213 -12.32 2.53 -4.31
N GLY A 214 -12.44 2.33 -5.61
CA GLY A 214 -13.50 1.52 -6.18
C GLY A 214 -14.86 2.26 -6.28
N GLY A 215 -15.91 1.50 -6.54
CA GLY A 215 -17.28 1.97 -6.51
C GLY A 215 -17.56 3.18 -7.40
N ASP A 216 -18.20 4.20 -6.82
CA ASP A 216 -18.58 5.41 -7.55
C ASP A 216 -17.39 6.20 -8.08
N VAL A 217 -16.22 6.09 -7.43
CA VAL A 217 -14.98 6.69 -7.92
C VAL A 217 -14.55 6.04 -9.23
N THR A 218 -14.55 4.71 -9.31
CA THR A 218 -14.29 3.97 -10.55
C THR A 218 -15.31 4.36 -11.64
N ASP A 219 -16.60 4.41 -11.30
CA ASP A 219 -17.68 4.74 -12.25
C ASP A 219 -17.52 6.15 -12.84
N LYS A 220 -17.10 7.10 -12.02
CA LYS A 220 -16.81 8.47 -12.46
C LYS A 220 -15.50 8.56 -13.24
N SER A 221 -14.44 7.84 -12.81
CA SER A 221 -13.12 7.84 -13.43
C SER A 221 -13.14 7.51 -14.92
N ARG A 222 -14.02 6.58 -15.32
CA ARG A 222 -14.25 6.24 -16.74
C ARG A 222 -14.66 7.42 -17.60
N LYS A 223 -15.21 8.51 -17.00
CA LYS A 223 -15.67 9.70 -17.71
C LYS A 223 -14.55 10.71 -17.99
N CYS A 224 -13.43 10.60 -17.25
CA CYS A 224 -12.26 11.48 -17.39
C CYS A 224 -10.97 10.71 -17.75
N ILE A 225 -11.09 9.48 -18.25
CA ILE A 225 -9.95 8.73 -18.80
C ILE A 225 -9.66 9.20 -20.23
N ALA A 226 -8.38 9.27 -20.59
CA ALA A 226 -7.93 9.63 -21.93
C ALA A 226 -8.17 8.50 -22.95
N PHE A 227 -8.06 8.82 -24.24
CA PHE A 227 -7.96 7.82 -25.31
C PHE A 227 -6.69 6.96 -25.09
N GLU A 228 -6.83 5.64 -25.24
CA GLU A 228 -5.79 4.64 -24.88
C GLU A 228 -5.34 4.68 -23.42
N GLY A 229 -6.12 5.30 -22.53
CA GLY A 229 -5.85 5.38 -21.10
C GLY A 229 -5.91 4.02 -20.41
N ARG A 230 -5.36 3.96 -19.21
CA ARG A 230 -5.33 2.74 -18.36
C ARG A 230 -5.96 3.06 -17.01
N LEU A 231 -7.06 2.37 -16.69
CA LEU A 231 -7.70 2.42 -15.37
C LEU A 231 -7.14 1.26 -14.54
N LEU A 232 -6.25 1.57 -13.62
CA LEU A 232 -5.61 0.60 -12.72
C LEU A 232 -6.47 0.40 -11.47
N ILE A 233 -6.99 -0.81 -11.30
CA ILE A 233 -7.74 -1.23 -10.13
C ILE A 233 -6.77 -1.80 -9.10
N VAL A 234 -6.61 -1.08 -7.99
CA VAL A 234 -5.68 -1.41 -6.89
C VAL A 234 -6.44 -1.93 -5.67
N GLY A 235 -7.64 -1.40 -5.41
CA GLY A 235 -8.42 -1.77 -4.23
C GLY A 235 -9.82 -1.19 -4.22
N PHE A 236 -10.54 -1.48 -3.14
CA PHE A 236 -11.94 -1.11 -2.97
C PHE A 236 -12.18 -0.49 -1.58
N ALA A 237 -11.31 0.45 -1.17
CA ALA A 237 -11.42 1.11 0.14
C ALA A 237 -12.75 1.87 0.33
N GLY A 238 -13.48 2.16 -0.73
CA GLY A 238 -14.85 2.69 -0.69
C GLY A 238 -15.92 1.66 -0.34
N GLY A 239 -15.57 0.37 -0.28
CA GLY A 239 -16.44 -0.76 0.11
C GLY A 239 -17.22 -1.38 -1.05
N ARG A 240 -17.58 -0.63 -2.10
CA ARG A 240 -18.29 -1.14 -3.27
C ARG A 240 -17.31 -1.52 -4.39
N ILE A 241 -17.51 -2.68 -4.98
CA ILE A 241 -16.83 -3.09 -6.22
C ILE A 241 -17.64 -2.53 -7.40
N ALA A 242 -16.97 -1.81 -8.31
CA ALA A 242 -17.62 -1.26 -9.49
C ALA A 242 -17.79 -2.30 -10.59
N ASP A 243 -18.90 -2.23 -11.30
CA ASP A 243 -19.10 -2.95 -12.57
C ASP A 243 -18.62 -2.07 -13.72
N ILE A 244 -17.72 -2.58 -14.54
CA ILE A 244 -17.19 -1.86 -15.70
C ILE A 244 -17.84 -2.41 -16.97
N PRO A 245 -18.77 -1.66 -17.59
CA PRO A 245 -19.41 -2.10 -18.82
C PRO A 245 -18.42 -2.19 -19.97
N ALA A 246 -18.30 -3.34 -20.60
CA ALA A 246 -17.34 -3.60 -21.67
C ALA A 246 -17.55 -2.68 -22.89
N ASN A 247 -18.79 -2.31 -23.20
CA ASN A 247 -19.11 -1.37 -24.28
C ASN A 247 -18.51 0.02 -24.04
N HIS A 248 -18.39 0.45 -22.78
CA HIS A 248 -17.76 1.74 -22.48
C HIS A 248 -16.26 1.73 -22.78
N ALA A 249 -15.57 0.62 -22.42
CA ALA A 249 -14.15 0.46 -22.74
C ALA A 249 -13.93 0.40 -24.26
N LEU A 250 -14.81 -0.32 -24.99
CA LEU A 250 -14.77 -0.44 -26.44
C LEU A 250 -14.93 0.92 -27.14
N VAL A 251 -15.96 1.71 -26.74
CA VAL A 251 -16.26 3.00 -27.41
C VAL A 251 -15.19 4.05 -27.11
N LYS A 252 -14.64 4.06 -25.91
CA LYS A 252 -13.62 5.05 -25.50
C LYS A 252 -12.18 4.59 -25.73
N ASN A 253 -11.95 3.34 -26.13
CA ASN A 253 -10.62 2.77 -26.37
C ASN A 253 -9.69 2.93 -25.15
N TYR A 254 -10.10 2.50 -23.95
CA TYR A 254 -9.24 2.44 -22.78
C TYR A 254 -9.14 1.01 -22.23
N SER A 255 -8.13 0.75 -21.44
CA SER A 255 -7.90 -0.54 -20.79
C SER A 255 -8.26 -0.50 -19.31
N VAL A 256 -8.82 -1.59 -18.80
CA VAL A 256 -8.96 -1.86 -17.36
C VAL A 256 -7.87 -2.82 -16.94
N VAL A 257 -7.05 -2.41 -15.98
CA VAL A 257 -5.87 -3.15 -15.55
C VAL A 257 -6.03 -3.54 -14.09
N GLY A 258 -6.13 -4.82 -13.78
CA GLY A 258 -6.16 -5.32 -12.40
C GLY A 258 -4.75 -5.50 -11.83
N LEU A 259 -4.61 -5.24 -10.54
CA LEU A 259 -3.37 -5.49 -9.81
C LEU A 259 -3.64 -6.21 -8.49
N HIS A 260 -3.17 -7.45 -8.37
CA HIS A 260 -3.00 -8.14 -7.10
C HIS A 260 -1.50 -8.36 -6.88
N TRP A 261 -0.87 -7.44 -6.14
CA TRP A 261 0.58 -7.47 -5.91
C TRP A 261 1.05 -8.77 -5.23
N GLY A 262 0.30 -9.30 -4.27
CA GLY A 262 0.65 -10.54 -3.56
C GLY A 262 0.84 -11.76 -4.50
N LEU A 263 0.20 -11.80 -5.67
CA LEU A 263 0.43 -12.86 -6.65
C LEU A 263 1.82 -12.79 -7.28
N TYR A 264 2.42 -11.61 -7.41
CA TYR A 264 3.77 -11.48 -7.95
C TYR A 264 4.81 -12.15 -7.06
N ARG A 265 4.63 -12.13 -5.72
CA ARG A 265 5.52 -12.89 -4.81
C ARG A 265 5.54 -14.38 -5.12
N LYS A 266 4.40 -14.95 -5.52
CA LYS A 266 4.25 -16.39 -5.83
C LYS A 266 4.63 -16.74 -7.27
N LEU A 267 4.19 -15.94 -8.23
CA LEU A 267 4.24 -16.27 -9.65
C LEU A 267 5.41 -15.61 -10.40
N ALA A 268 5.91 -14.49 -9.90
CA ALA A 268 6.98 -13.71 -10.53
C ALA A 268 7.89 -13.04 -9.48
N PRO A 269 8.54 -13.81 -8.57
CA PRO A 269 9.34 -13.24 -7.49
C PRO A 269 10.50 -12.36 -7.99
N HIS A 270 11.04 -12.62 -9.19
CA HIS A 270 12.04 -11.77 -9.83
C HIS A 270 11.57 -10.33 -10.07
N VAL A 271 10.27 -10.13 -10.33
CA VAL A 271 9.69 -8.77 -10.46
C VAL A 271 9.73 -8.05 -9.12
N ILE A 272 9.45 -8.76 -8.03
CA ILE A 272 9.50 -8.20 -6.66
C ILE A 272 10.92 -7.77 -6.31
N THR A 273 11.91 -8.61 -6.56
CA THR A 273 13.32 -8.31 -6.29
C THR A 273 13.80 -7.11 -7.13
N ALA A 274 13.50 -7.09 -8.44
CA ALA A 274 13.86 -5.98 -9.32
C ALA A 274 13.16 -4.68 -8.91
N THR A 275 11.87 -4.75 -8.54
CA THR A 275 11.12 -3.60 -8.03
C THR A 275 11.72 -3.07 -6.73
N HIS A 276 12.09 -3.96 -5.81
CA HIS A 276 12.72 -3.55 -4.56
C HIS A 276 14.02 -2.79 -4.81
N GLN A 277 14.90 -3.30 -5.66
CA GLN A 277 16.15 -2.62 -6.01
C GLN A 277 15.89 -1.23 -6.61
N ALA A 278 14.93 -1.12 -7.53
CA ALA A 278 14.56 0.17 -8.10
C ALA A 278 14.02 1.15 -7.05
N LEU A 279 13.23 0.67 -6.08
CA LEU A 279 12.73 1.50 -4.99
C LEU A 279 13.83 1.97 -4.04
N VAL A 280 14.79 1.12 -3.73
CA VAL A 280 15.97 1.50 -2.94
C VAL A 280 16.78 2.56 -3.67
N ASP A 281 17.04 2.39 -4.97
CA ASP A 281 17.74 3.39 -5.80
C ASP A 281 17.01 4.73 -5.84
N LEU A 282 15.67 4.72 -5.95
CA LEU A 282 14.85 5.94 -5.92
C LEU A 282 14.93 6.63 -4.54
N TYR A 283 14.89 5.85 -3.46
CA TYR A 283 15.02 6.37 -2.10
C TYR A 283 16.40 7.01 -1.86
N GLU A 284 17.48 6.32 -2.21
CA GLU A 284 18.85 6.83 -2.05
C GLU A 284 19.11 8.10 -2.87
N ARG A 285 18.41 8.27 -3.99
CA ARG A 285 18.42 9.50 -4.80
C ARG A 285 17.49 10.59 -4.28
N GLY A 286 16.74 10.36 -3.21
CA GLY A 286 15.79 11.31 -2.65
C GLY A 286 14.57 11.58 -3.54
N LEU A 287 14.23 10.66 -4.45
CA LEU A 287 13.09 10.79 -5.36
C LEU A 287 11.80 10.24 -4.78
N ILE A 288 11.92 9.37 -3.77
CA ILE A 288 10.81 8.90 -2.94
C ILE A 288 11.22 8.92 -1.47
N ASP A 289 10.24 9.17 -0.61
CA ASP A 289 10.38 9.08 0.84
C ASP A 289 9.03 8.64 1.43
N PRO A 290 8.90 7.40 1.93
CA PRO A 290 7.65 6.91 2.49
C PRO A 290 7.12 7.80 3.61
N LEU A 291 5.96 8.42 3.39
CA LEU A 291 5.33 9.27 4.40
C LEU A 291 4.80 8.41 5.56
N ILE A 292 5.42 8.54 6.73
CA ILE A 292 4.95 7.95 7.97
C ILE A 292 4.09 8.99 8.69
N GLY A 293 2.77 8.77 8.68
CA GLY A 293 1.80 9.68 9.28
C GLY A 293 1.66 9.50 10.79
N ALA A 294 2.00 8.32 11.31
CA ALA A 294 2.07 8.05 12.74
C ALA A 294 2.97 6.86 13.06
N GLU A 295 3.76 7.00 14.11
CA GLU A 295 4.47 5.92 14.78
C GLU A 295 3.86 5.74 16.17
N LEU A 296 3.41 4.53 16.48
CA LEU A 296 2.66 4.21 17.70
C LEU A 296 3.26 2.96 18.34
N PRO A 297 3.17 2.79 19.66
CA PRO A 297 3.58 1.55 20.30
C PRO A 297 2.70 0.38 19.84
N LEU A 298 3.25 -0.85 19.85
CA LEU A 298 2.51 -2.06 19.47
C LEU A 298 1.18 -2.20 20.23
N SER A 299 1.13 -1.74 21.49
CA SER A 299 -0.07 -1.78 22.33
C SER A 299 -1.27 -1.01 21.76
N GLU A 300 -1.04 -0.04 20.88
CA GLU A 300 -2.10 0.75 20.25
C GLU A 300 -2.65 0.14 18.95
N GLY A 301 -2.25 -1.08 18.60
CA GLY A 301 -2.62 -1.75 17.35
C GLY A 301 -4.12 -1.71 16.99
N PRO A 302 -5.04 -2.09 17.91
CA PRO A 302 -6.48 -2.05 17.61
C PRO A 302 -6.99 -0.62 17.29
N ALA A 303 -6.59 0.36 18.07
CA ALA A 303 -6.97 1.77 17.86
C ALA A 303 -6.38 2.33 16.56
N ALA A 304 -5.14 1.95 16.24
CA ALA A 304 -4.48 2.36 14.99
C ALA A 304 -5.19 1.79 13.75
N LEU A 305 -5.60 0.52 13.78
CA LEU A 305 -6.40 -0.11 12.71
C LEU A 305 -7.79 0.54 12.58
N ALA A 306 -8.46 0.85 13.68
CA ALA A 306 -9.75 1.56 13.65
C ALA A 306 -9.60 2.93 12.97
N ARG A 307 -8.61 3.74 13.35
CA ARG A 307 -8.34 5.05 12.73
C ARG A 307 -8.01 4.93 11.24
N LEU A 308 -7.29 3.88 10.83
CA LEU A 308 -7.03 3.60 9.42
C LEU A 308 -8.34 3.27 8.67
N GLY A 309 -9.21 2.46 9.28
CA GLY A 309 -10.53 2.09 8.74
C GLY A 309 -11.45 3.31 8.54
N ASP A 310 -11.43 4.23 9.46
CA ASP A 310 -12.25 5.47 9.44
C ASP A 310 -11.67 6.57 8.54
N ARG A 311 -10.63 6.26 7.76
CA ARG A 311 -9.91 7.24 6.91
C ARG A 311 -9.34 8.42 7.69
N GLY A 312 -9.08 8.24 8.99
CA GLY A 312 -8.55 9.25 9.92
C GLY A 312 -7.02 9.43 9.86
N THR A 313 -6.36 8.81 8.85
CA THR A 313 -4.90 8.79 8.74
C THR A 313 -4.41 9.40 7.43
N VAL A 314 -3.14 9.80 7.40
CA VAL A 314 -2.39 10.17 6.19
C VAL A 314 -1.13 9.30 6.10
N GLY A 315 -0.63 9.03 4.89
CA GLY A 315 0.53 8.17 4.71
C GLY A 315 0.37 6.78 5.35
N LYS A 316 1.44 6.27 5.91
CA LYS A 316 1.47 4.98 6.62
C LYS A 316 1.36 5.18 8.13
N VAL A 317 0.69 4.25 8.79
CA VAL A 317 0.70 4.10 10.25
C VAL A 317 1.59 2.91 10.57
N VAL A 318 2.52 3.09 11.49
CA VAL A 318 3.53 2.10 11.86
C VAL A 318 3.44 1.84 13.36
N LEU A 319 3.48 0.57 13.74
CA LEU A 319 3.60 0.16 15.13
C LEU A 319 5.04 -0.22 15.45
N LEU A 320 5.52 0.18 16.62
CA LEU A 320 6.83 -0.12 17.16
C LEU A 320 6.66 -1.08 18.34
N PRO A 321 7.13 -2.34 18.26
CA PRO A 321 7.09 -3.31 19.35
C PRO A 321 7.97 -2.96 20.54
#